data_f61fe46630c8ce344cc2d9a627491214
#
_entry.id   f61fe46630c8ce344cc2d9a627491214
#
_cell.length_a   1.000
_cell.length_b   1.000
_cell.length_c   1.000
_cell.angle_alpha   90.00
_cell.angle_beta   90.00
_cell.angle_gamma   90.00
#
_symmetry.space_group_name_H-M   'P 1'
#
loop_
_entity.id
_entity.type
_entity.pdbx_description
1 polymer ?
#
loop_
_entity_poly.entity_id
_entity_poly.type
_entity_poly.pdbx_seq_one_letter_code
_entity_poly.pdbx_strand_id
1 'polypeptide(L)'
;MAGTSFTLDQSKTSQAHSSNGFGGDNSTRFALISLTSLFFMWGFITCLNDILIPHLKAIFSLSYAQSMLVQFCFFGAYFLVSLPAGWFVEKMGYQKGIVVGLVIAALGCLMFYPAASLHSYPVFLAALFVLASGITVLQVSANPYVTLLGKKETASSRLTMTQAFNSLGTTIAPYFGALLILNEVTDSMSANSAESVQLPYLGLMAALLVLAAIFAFLKLPHIESAEVVDGEKIEGSAWHYRHLVLGAIGIFVYVGAEVSIGSFLVSFLGETDIAGLEETQAAKYLTYYWGGAMVGRFIGAAVMQKIDAGKTLAFNALCSVILIAITILSSGSIAMWAILLVGLFNSIMFPTIFSLALSGLKKHTSQGAGILCLAIVGGAIIPVLQGLLADSISVQFAFILPLFCYIYIVFYGLNGSKVVTKT
;
A
#
# COMPACT_ATOMS: atom_id res chain seq x y z
N MET A 1 -65.08 49.65 -2.64
CA MET A 1 -63.75 50.20 -2.30
C MET A 1 -62.75 49.10 -2.46
N ALA A 2 -61.78 49.32 -3.27
CA ALA A 2 -60.81 48.31 -3.80
C ALA A 2 -59.84 47.81 -2.75
N GLY A 3 -59.63 46.50 -2.71
CA GLY A 3 -58.54 45.85 -2.02
C GLY A 3 -57.73 45.05 -3.03
N THR A 4 -56.60 45.59 -3.44
CA THR A 4 -55.62 44.98 -4.34
C THR A 4 -54.88 43.85 -3.64
N SER A 5 -55.07 42.60 -4.07
CA SER A 5 -54.29 41.45 -3.69
C SER A 5 -52.94 41.45 -4.45
N PHE A 6 -51.87 41.53 -3.70
CA PHE A 6 -50.49 41.35 -4.19
C PHE A 6 -50.17 39.87 -4.25
N THR A 7 -50.16 39.28 -5.41
CA THR A 7 -49.60 37.93 -5.68
C THR A 7 -48.10 38.05 -5.85
N LEU A 8 -47.34 37.54 -4.86
CA LEU A 8 -45.91 37.34 -4.94
C LEU A 8 -45.62 36.16 -5.87
N ASP A 9 -44.96 36.45 -6.96
CA ASP A 9 -44.45 35.49 -7.93
C ASP A 9 -43.30 34.67 -7.30
N GLN A 10 -43.61 33.40 -6.95
CA GLN A 10 -42.66 32.43 -6.38
C GLN A 10 -41.88 31.64 -7.44
N SER A 11 -41.66 32.16 -8.65
CA SER A 11 -41.04 31.40 -9.74
C SER A 11 -39.58 31.75 -10.04
N LYS A 12 -38.85 32.47 -9.15
CA LYS A 12 -37.47 32.87 -9.42
C LYS A 12 -36.42 32.53 -8.36
N THR A 13 -36.67 31.58 -7.46
CA THR A 13 -35.66 31.20 -6.44
C THR A 13 -35.36 29.72 -6.38
N SER A 14 -35.36 29.00 -7.49
CA SER A 14 -34.93 27.59 -7.50
C SER A 14 -33.96 27.21 -8.65
N GLN A 15 -33.07 28.15 -9.05
CA GLN A 15 -32.01 27.84 -10.02
C GLN A 15 -30.65 28.45 -9.64
N ALA A 16 -30.27 28.37 -8.40
CA ALA A 16 -28.93 28.74 -8.00
C ALA A 16 -28.47 27.87 -6.84
N HIS A 17 -28.23 26.58 -7.06
CA HIS A 17 -27.36 25.71 -6.24
C HIS A 17 -27.26 24.30 -6.84
N SER A 18 -26.82 24.18 -8.07
CA SER A 18 -26.36 22.87 -8.60
C SER A 18 -25.24 23.05 -9.65
N SER A 19 -24.19 23.76 -9.31
CA SER A 19 -22.99 23.81 -10.17
C SER A 19 -21.69 24.04 -9.38
N ASN A 20 -21.48 23.26 -8.33
CA ASN A 20 -20.13 22.93 -7.87
C ASN A 20 -19.93 21.43 -7.92
N GLY A 21 -20.21 20.82 -9.08
CA GLY A 21 -19.74 19.52 -9.46
C GLY A 21 -18.24 19.63 -9.76
N PHE A 22 -17.47 18.83 -9.05
CA PHE A 22 -16.07 18.55 -9.35
C PHE A 22 -15.81 18.58 -10.85
N GLY A 23 -14.71 19.23 -11.27
CA GLY A 23 -14.32 19.46 -12.66
C GLY A 23 -14.68 18.32 -13.59
N GLY A 24 -15.20 18.66 -14.77
CA GLY A 24 -15.92 17.76 -15.65
C GLY A 24 -15.27 16.38 -15.80
N ASP A 25 -16.05 15.37 -16.11
CA ASP A 25 -15.70 13.94 -16.21
C ASP A 25 -14.30 13.66 -16.81
N ASN A 26 -13.86 14.50 -17.74
CA ASN A 26 -12.54 14.43 -18.38
C ASN A 26 -11.36 14.78 -17.42
N SER A 27 -11.50 15.77 -16.53
CA SER A 27 -10.44 16.16 -15.60
C SER A 27 -10.22 15.09 -14.52
N THR A 28 -11.30 14.50 -14.02
CA THR A 28 -11.24 13.39 -13.06
C THR A 28 -10.63 12.14 -13.69
N ARG A 29 -10.99 11.82 -14.93
CA ARG A 29 -10.42 10.69 -15.68
C ARG A 29 -8.92 10.89 -15.92
N PHE A 30 -8.52 12.08 -16.32
CA PHE A 30 -7.11 12.41 -16.53
C PHE A 30 -6.30 12.27 -15.22
N ALA A 31 -6.81 12.79 -14.10
CA ALA A 31 -6.18 12.65 -12.80
C ALA A 31 -6.04 11.17 -12.39
N LEU A 32 -7.08 10.35 -12.58
CA LEU A 32 -7.03 8.91 -12.27
C LEU A 32 -6.02 8.17 -13.14
N ILE A 33 -5.92 8.47 -14.43
CA ILE A 33 -4.93 7.86 -15.32
C ILE A 33 -3.52 8.24 -14.87
N SER A 34 -3.28 9.51 -14.56
CA SER A 34 -1.97 9.99 -14.07
C SER A 34 -1.58 9.31 -12.75
N LEU A 35 -2.52 9.20 -11.81
CA LEU A 35 -2.30 8.51 -10.54
C LEU A 35 -2.09 7.00 -10.75
N THR A 36 -2.83 6.37 -11.64
CA THR A 36 -2.64 4.95 -11.97
C THR A 36 -1.23 4.69 -12.53
N SER A 37 -0.75 5.57 -13.41
CA SER A 37 0.63 5.51 -13.91
C SER A 37 1.66 5.73 -12.79
N LEU A 38 1.39 6.64 -11.85
CA LEU A 38 2.23 6.84 -10.67
C LEU A 38 2.30 5.56 -9.81
N PHE A 39 1.18 4.90 -9.55
CA PHE A 39 1.15 3.65 -8.79
C PHE A 39 1.90 2.52 -9.49
N PHE A 40 1.81 2.42 -10.81
CA PHE A 40 2.60 1.47 -11.59
C PHE A 40 4.10 1.73 -11.43
N MET A 41 4.55 2.97 -11.65
CA MET A 41 5.96 3.35 -11.50
C MET A 41 6.47 3.16 -10.08
N TRP A 42 5.64 3.47 -9.09
CA TRP A 42 5.96 3.22 -7.69
C TRP A 42 6.17 1.72 -7.42
N GLY A 43 5.24 0.84 -7.83
CA GLY A 43 5.41 -0.61 -7.70
C GLY A 43 6.67 -1.12 -8.39
N PHE A 44 6.96 -0.62 -9.58
CA PHE A 44 8.17 -0.95 -10.33
C PHE A 44 9.43 -0.59 -9.54
N ILE A 45 9.52 0.63 -9.00
CA ILE A 45 10.68 1.13 -8.27
C ILE A 45 10.86 0.38 -6.94
N THR A 46 9.79 0.13 -6.19
CA THR A 46 9.89 -0.58 -4.91
C THR A 46 10.35 -2.02 -5.09
N CYS A 47 9.89 -2.70 -6.13
CA CYS A 47 10.33 -4.07 -6.40
C CYS A 47 11.82 -4.16 -6.78
N LEU A 48 12.34 -3.18 -7.52
CA LEU A 48 13.78 -3.12 -7.79
C LEU A 48 14.60 -2.98 -6.50
N ASN A 49 14.04 -2.30 -5.49
CA ASN A 49 14.67 -2.21 -4.17
C ASN A 49 14.68 -3.56 -3.43
N ASP A 50 13.65 -4.38 -3.56
CA ASP A 50 13.59 -5.70 -2.93
C ASP A 50 14.65 -6.67 -3.50
N ILE A 51 15.00 -6.51 -4.77
CA ILE A 51 16.08 -7.28 -5.41
C ILE A 51 17.45 -6.94 -4.81
N LEU A 52 17.61 -5.75 -4.25
CA LEU A 52 18.86 -5.30 -3.65
C LEU A 52 19.19 -6.04 -2.33
N ILE A 53 18.20 -6.49 -1.57
CA ILE A 53 18.41 -7.10 -0.24
C ILE A 53 19.32 -8.33 -0.29
N PRO A 54 19.08 -9.33 -1.15
CA PRO A 54 20.00 -10.47 -1.31
C PRO A 54 21.39 -10.06 -1.77
N HIS A 55 21.48 -9.06 -2.64
CA HIS A 55 22.73 -8.53 -3.15
C HIS A 55 23.56 -7.87 -2.03
N LEU A 56 22.96 -7.04 -1.21
CA LEU A 56 23.60 -6.46 -0.02
C LEU A 56 24.08 -7.53 0.97
N LYS A 57 23.26 -8.57 1.20
CA LYS A 57 23.65 -9.69 2.06
C LYS A 57 24.91 -10.38 1.59
N ALA A 58 25.03 -10.60 0.29
CA ALA A 58 26.21 -11.21 -0.33
C ALA A 58 27.44 -10.31 -0.24
N ILE A 59 27.33 -9.03 -0.59
CA ILE A 59 28.43 -8.05 -0.60
C ILE A 59 29.02 -7.83 0.79
N PHE A 60 28.15 -7.61 1.79
CA PHE A 60 28.59 -7.25 3.15
C PHE A 60 28.72 -8.46 4.07
N SER A 61 28.51 -9.69 3.58
CA SER A 61 28.53 -10.94 4.39
C SER A 61 27.68 -10.80 5.65
N LEU A 62 26.46 -10.24 5.49
CA LEU A 62 25.59 -9.90 6.60
C LEU A 62 25.06 -11.14 7.31
N SER A 63 25.00 -11.08 8.64
CA SER A 63 24.22 -12.03 9.43
C SER A 63 22.72 -11.90 9.12
N TYR A 64 21.93 -12.93 9.45
CA TYR A 64 20.47 -12.85 9.30
C TYR A 64 19.86 -11.68 10.07
N ALA A 65 20.33 -11.41 11.29
CA ALA A 65 19.87 -10.28 12.11
C ALA A 65 20.18 -8.92 11.44
N GLN A 66 21.37 -8.77 10.85
CA GLN A 66 21.72 -7.56 10.09
C GLN A 66 20.85 -7.41 8.83
N SER A 67 20.56 -8.49 8.12
CA SER A 67 19.65 -8.45 6.96
C SER A 67 18.25 -8.00 7.36
N MET A 68 17.77 -8.35 8.56
CA MET A 68 16.47 -7.90 9.09
C MET A 68 16.44 -6.40 9.36
N LEU A 69 17.59 -5.72 9.58
CA LEU A 69 17.62 -4.25 9.73
C LEU A 69 17.13 -3.53 8.48
N VAL A 70 17.24 -4.13 7.30
CA VAL A 70 16.68 -3.58 6.05
C VAL A 70 15.17 -3.45 6.15
N GLN A 71 14.51 -4.52 6.58
CA GLN A 71 13.04 -4.51 6.81
C GLN A 71 12.67 -3.54 7.93
N PHE A 72 13.45 -3.52 9.00
CA PHE A 72 13.23 -2.59 10.11
C PHE A 72 13.34 -1.13 9.67
N CYS A 73 14.30 -0.77 8.84
CA CYS A 73 14.44 0.59 8.30
C CYS A 73 13.24 0.95 7.42
N PHE A 74 12.76 0.02 6.58
CA PHE A 74 11.63 0.25 5.70
C PHE A 74 10.34 0.51 6.51
N PHE A 75 9.95 -0.41 7.38
CA PHE A 75 8.75 -0.25 8.21
C PHE A 75 8.90 0.84 9.29
N GLY A 76 10.13 1.08 9.76
CA GLY A 76 10.46 2.17 10.67
C GLY A 76 10.19 3.55 10.05
N ALA A 77 10.44 3.72 8.76
CA ALA A 77 10.08 4.93 8.04
C ALA A 77 8.56 5.16 8.04
N TYR A 78 7.76 4.12 7.82
CA TYR A 78 6.30 4.24 7.94
C TYR A 78 5.87 4.68 9.34
N PHE A 79 6.46 4.07 10.37
CA PHE A 79 6.13 4.40 11.74
C PHE A 79 6.47 5.86 12.10
N LEU A 80 7.66 6.34 11.74
CA LEU A 80 8.14 7.66 12.12
C LEU A 80 7.60 8.79 11.22
N VAL A 81 7.43 8.54 9.92
CA VAL A 81 7.16 9.60 8.94
C VAL A 81 5.67 9.76 8.65
N SER A 82 4.83 8.74 8.87
CA SER A 82 3.41 8.79 8.45
C SER A 82 2.60 9.91 9.09
N LEU A 83 2.73 10.13 10.40
CA LEU A 83 2.00 11.20 11.08
C LEU A 83 2.48 12.60 10.68
N PRO A 84 3.80 12.90 10.65
CA PRO A 84 4.31 14.14 10.08
C PRO A 84 3.87 14.35 8.63
N ALA A 85 3.88 13.30 7.80
CA ALA A 85 3.41 13.37 6.42
C ALA A 85 1.92 13.74 6.32
N GLY A 86 1.07 13.16 7.18
CA GLY A 86 -0.35 13.49 7.23
C GLY A 86 -0.59 14.97 7.52
N TRP A 87 0.13 15.53 8.51
CA TRP A 87 0.07 16.94 8.83
C TRP A 87 0.62 17.84 7.70
N PHE A 88 1.70 17.42 7.06
CA PHE A 88 2.26 18.12 5.90
C PHE A 88 1.26 18.18 4.74
N VAL A 89 0.65 17.04 4.39
CA VAL A 89 -0.32 16.93 3.30
C VAL A 89 -1.59 17.72 3.59
N GLU A 90 -2.04 17.76 4.86
CA GLU A 90 -3.17 18.58 5.29
C GLU A 90 -2.94 20.09 4.98
N LYS A 91 -1.72 20.57 5.20
CA LYS A 91 -1.36 21.98 4.97
C LYS A 91 -1.05 22.31 3.51
N MET A 92 -0.35 21.43 2.82
CA MET A 92 0.21 21.68 1.49
C MET A 92 -0.66 21.14 0.35
N GLY A 93 -1.59 20.24 0.65
CA GLY A 93 -2.45 19.53 -0.30
C GLY A 93 -1.79 18.28 -0.91
N TYR A 94 -2.63 17.41 -1.47
CA TYR A 94 -2.24 16.10 -1.97
C TYR A 94 -1.20 16.14 -3.10
N GLN A 95 -1.37 17.03 -4.08
CA GLN A 95 -0.47 17.15 -5.22
C GLN A 95 0.96 17.51 -4.79
N LYS A 96 1.11 18.50 -3.90
CA LYS A 96 2.42 18.88 -3.37
C LYS A 96 3.01 17.75 -2.52
N GLY A 97 2.18 17.02 -1.77
CA GLY A 97 2.58 15.83 -1.04
C GLY A 97 3.17 14.75 -1.97
N ILE A 98 2.54 14.49 -3.10
CA ILE A 98 3.05 13.57 -4.13
C ILE A 98 4.42 14.02 -4.64
N VAL A 99 4.55 15.30 -5.03
CA VAL A 99 5.82 15.85 -5.55
C VAL A 99 6.94 15.74 -4.51
N VAL A 100 6.67 16.13 -3.27
CA VAL A 100 7.66 16.06 -2.18
C VAL A 100 8.04 14.62 -1.87
N GLY A 101 7.07 13.69 -1.83
CA GLY A 101 7.34 12.27 -1.65
C GLY A 101 8.26 11.70 -2.73
N LEU A 102 8.01 12.03 -4.00
CA LEU A 102 8.86 11.63 -5.14
C LEU A 102 10.28 12.22 -5.03
N VAL A 103 10.43 13.48 -4.63
CA VAL A 103 11.73 14.12 -4.45
C VAL A 103 12.51 13.48 -3.29
N ILE A 104 11.87 13.21 -2.16
CA ILE A 104 12.51 12.52 -1.03
C ILE A 104 12.94 11.11 -1.44
N ALA A 105 12.09 10.37 -2.16
CA ALA A 105 12.46 9.05 -2.68
C ALA A 105 13.64 9.13 -3.66
N ALA A 106 13.70 10.12 -4.53
CA ALA A 106 14.83 10.37 -5.43
C ALA A 106 16.12 10.67 -4.67
N LEU A 107 16.05 11.46 -3.59
CA LEU A 107 17.18 11.70 -2.70
C LEU A 107 17.67 10.40 -2.02
N GLY A 108 16.74 9.54 -1.59
CA GLY A 108 17.07 8.21 -1.10
C GLY A 108 17.83 7.38 -2.15
N CYS A 109 17.35 7.35 -3.40
CA CYS A 109 18.05 6.69 -4.49
C CYS A 109 19.46 7.28 -4.75
N LEU A 110 19.63 8.61 -4.69
CA LEU A 110 20.92 9.27 -4.83
C LEU A 110 21.91 8.85 -3.74
N MET A 111 21.43 8.67 -2.50
CA MET A 111 22.28 8.26 -1.37
C MET A 111 22.88 6.86 -1.53
N PHE A 112 22.36 6.00 -2.41
CA PHE A 112 22.99 4.72 -2.72
C PHE A 112 24.33 4.88 -3.43
N TYR A 113 24.56 5.97 -4.16
CA TYR A 113 25.83 6.22 -4.82
C TYR A 113 26.99 6.36 -3.81
N PRO A 114 26.96 7.32 -2.85
CA PRO A 114 28.01 7.38 -1.83
C PRO A 114 28.04 6.16 -0.90
N ALA A 115 26.90 5.51 -0.66
CA ALA A 115 26.86 4.28 0.14
C ALA A 115 27.69 3.16 -0.49
N ALA A 116 27.54 2.99 -1.81
CA ALA A 116 28.30 2.03 -2.58
C ALA A 116 29.80 2.39 -2.64
N SER A 117 30.14 3.65 -2.93
CA SER A 117 31.52 4.11 -3.01
C SER A 117 32.28 3.98 -1.69
N LEU A 118 31.60 4.20 -0.55
CA LEU A 118 32.15 4.08 0.78
C LEU A 118 32.13 2.63 1.32
N HIS A 119 31.51 1.70 0.61
CA HIS A 119 31.27 0.32 1.07
C HIS A 119 30.71 0.28 2.50
N SER A 120 29.76 1.18 2.81
CA SER A 120 29.24 1.39 4.17
C SER A 120 27.80 0.90 4.31
N TYR A 121 27.60 -0.21 5.00
CA TYR A 121 26.27 -0.74 5.27
C TYR A 121 25.35 0.24 6.03
N PRO A 122 25.80 0.99 7.07
CA PRO A 122 24.97 2.00 7.71
C PRO A 122 24.47 3.10 6.75
N VAL A 123 25.28 3.50 5.76
CA VAL A 123 24.87 4.50 4.77
C VAL A 123 23.83 3.91 3.81
N PHE A 124 23.94 2.62 3.46
CA PHE A 124 22.87 1.91 2.72
C PHE A 124 21.55 1.89 3.50
N LEU A 125 21.59 1.60 4.80
CA LEU A 125 20.39 1.62 5.64
C LEU A 125 19.77 3.03 5.71
N ALA A 126 20.61 4.07 5.82
CA ALA A 126 20.13 5.45 5.78
C ALA A 126 19.49 5.81 4.43
N ALA A 127 20.09 5.38 3.31
CA ALA A 127 19.53 5.56 1.98
C ALA A 127 18.15 4.87 1.84
N LEU A 128 18.03 3.63 2.33
CA LEU A 128 16.76 2.89 2.38
C LEU A 128 15.72 3.60 3.23
N PHE A 129 16.10 4.11 4.40
CA PHE A 129 15.19 4.84 5.27
C PHE A 129 14.67 6.12 4.61
N VAL A 130 15.53 6.89 3.93
CA VAL A 130 15.13 8.10 3.19
C VAL A 130 14.22 7.73 2.02
N LEU A 131 14.55 6.70 1.26
CA LEU A 131 13.71 6.20 0.16
C LEU A 131 12.32 5.78 0.67
N ALA A 132 12.26 4.98 1.73
CA ALA A 132 11.00 4.55 2.34
C ALA A 132 10.21 5.71 2.94
N SER A 133 10.88 6.74 3.46
CA SER A 133 10.25 7.98 3.91
C SER A 133 9.55 8.71 2.77
N GLY A 134 10.18 8.81 1.60
CA GLY A 134 9.57 9.37 0.39
C GLY A 134 8.35 8.56 -0.06
N ILE A 135 8.45 7.24 -0.05
CA ILE A 135 7.34 6.33 -0.37
C ILE A 135 6.19 6.51 0.65
N THR A 136 6.50 6.68 1.93
CA THR A 136 5.49 6.94 2.98
C THR A 136 4.72 8.23 2.71
N VAL A 137 5.42 9.33 2.41
CA VAL A 137 4.78 10.61 2.05
C VAL A 137 3.92 10.45 0.81
N LEU A 138 4.40 9.68 -0.18
CA LEU A 138 3.65 9.37 -1.40
C LEU A 138 2.36 8.61 -1.10
N GLN A 139 2.39 7.60 -0.24
CA GLN A 139 1.21 6.83 0.16
C GLN A 139 0.18 7.68 0.91
N VAL A 140 0.64 8.49 1.86
CA VAL A 140 -0.22 9.40 2.63
C VAL A 140 -0.91 10.43 1.73
N SER A 141 -0.28 10.77 0.59
CA SER A 141 -0.81 11.74 -0.37
C SER A 141 -1.69 11.09 -1.45
N ALA A 142 -1.18 10.05 -2.13
CA ALA A 142 -1.79 9.48 -3.32
C ALA A 142 -3.00 8.59 -3.01
N ASN A 143 -2.95 7.77 -1.95
CA ASN A 143 -4.06 6.88 -1.61
C ASN A 143 -5.36 7.64 -1.30
N PRO A 144 -5.38 8.64 -0.37
CA PRO A 144 -6.60 9.41 -0.12
C PRO A 144 -7.03 10.22 -1.33
N TYR A 145 -6.07 10.76 -2.12
CA TYR A 145 -6.40 11.51 -3.31
C TYR A 145 -7.20 10.67 -4.32
N VAL A 146 -6.80 9.41 -4.57
CA VAL A 146 -7.57 8.47 -5.41
C VAL A 146 -8.96 8.22 -4.83
N THR A 147 -9.09 8.06 -3.51
CA THR A 147 -10.40 7.79 -2.88
C THR A 147 -11.36 8.98 -2.97
N LEU A 148 -10.82 10.20 -2.98
CA LEU A 148 -11.59 11.44 -3.05
C LEU A 148 -11.99 11.82 -4.48
N LEU A 149 -11.31 11.31 -5.51
CA LEU A 149 -11.64 11.56 -6.91
C LEU A 149 -12.87 10.74 -7.33
N GLY A 150 -14.01 11.40 -7.54
CA GLY A 150 -15.25 10.79 -8.04
C GLY A 150 -16.21 10.30 -6.94
N LYS A 151 -17.10 9.35 -7.28
CA LYS A 151 -18.18 8.90 -6.38
C LYS A 151 -17.65 8.13 -5.17
N LYS A 152 -18.25 8.34 -4.00
CA LYS A 152 -17.87 7.67 -2.74
C LYS A 152 -18.07 6.15 -2.81
N GLU A 153 -19.15 5.70 -3.44
CA GLU A 153 -19.53 4.29 -3.55
C GLU A 153 -18.49 3.45 -4.29
N THR A 154 -17.73 4.07 -5.19
CA THR A 154 -16.68 3.40 -5.99
C THR A 154 -15.26 3.72 -5.53
N ALA A 155 -15.08 4.35 -4.36
CA ALA A 155 -13.77 4.73 -3.85
C ALA A 155 -12.84 3.52 -3.66
N SER A 156 -13.33 2.43 -3.06
CA SER A 156 -12.58 1.18 -2.87
C SER A 156 -12.20 0.54 -4.21
N SER A 157 -13.12 0.52 -5.18
CA SER A 157 -12.84 0.02 -6.54
C SER A 157 -11.72 0.80 -7.22
N ARG A 158 -11.76 2.14 -7.16
CA ARG A 158 -10.72 3.01 -7.76
C ARG A 158 -9.36 2.78 -7.13
N LEU A 159 -9.29 2.77 -5.79
CA LEU A 159 -8.03 2.52 -5.10
C LEU A 159 -7.51 1.11 -5.37
N THR A 160 -8.37 0.10 -5.41
CA THR A 160 -7.98 -1.27 -5.75
C THR A 160 -7.46 -1.36 -7.19
N MET A 161 -8.05 -0.63 -8.13
CA MET A 161 -7.58 -0.58 -9.52
C MET A 161 -6.17 0.04 -9.61
N THR A 162 -5.91 1.17 -8.94
CA THR A 162 -4.58 1.78 -8.92
C THR A 162 -3.54 0.85 -8.27
N GLN A 163 -3.93 0.13 -7.22
CA GLN A 163 -3.07 -0.89 -6.58
C GLN A 163 -2.87 -2.12 -7.47
N ALA A 164 -3.79 -2.46 -8.35
CA ALA A 164 -3.60 -3.52 -9.35
C ALA A 164 -2.48 -3.15 -10.35
N PHE A 165 -2.45 -1.89 -10.80
CA PHE A 165 -1.35 -1.39 -11.65
C PHE A 165 -0.03 -1.29 -10.89
N ASN A 166 -0.05 -0.96 -9.60
CA ASN A 166 1.14 -1.06 -8.75
C ASN A 166 1.69 -2.50 -8.76
N SER A 167 0.82 -3.50 -8.57
CA SER A 167 1.22 -4.92 -8.62
C SER A 167 1.73 -5.35 -9.99
N LEU A 168 1.17 -4.81 -11.06
CA LEU A 168 1.70 -5.05 -12.42
C LEU A 168 3.11 -4.50 -12.54
N GLY A 169 3.39 -3.31 -12.00
CA GLY A 169 4.72 -2.73 -11.92
C GLY A 169 5.70 -3.65 -11.18
N THR A 170 5.33 -4.15 -10.00
CA THR A 170 6.16 -5.08 -9.22
C THR A 170 6.40 -6.40 -9.95
N THR A 171 5.44 -6.88 -10.73
CA THR A 171 5.57 -8.13 -11.50
C THR A 171 6.53 -7.98 -12.68
N ILE A 172 6.56 -6.80 -13.31
CA ILE A 172 7.41 -6.54 -14.49
C ILE A 172 8.85 -6.14 -14.09
N ALA A 173 9.03 -5.49 -12.94
CA ALA A 173 10.32 -4.98 -12.48
C ALA A 173 11.45 -6.02 -12.45
N PRO A 174 11.27 -7.28 -12.02
CA PRO A 174 12.32 -8.27 -12.00
C PRO A 174 12.94 -8.56 -13.38
N TYR A 175 12.12 -8.52 -14.45
CA TYR A 175 12.64 -8.70 -15.81
C TYR A 175 13.59 -7.58 -16.21
N PHE A 176 13.27 -6.35 -15.86
CA PHE A 176 14.16 -5.20 -16.09
C PHE A 176 15.36 -5.22 -15.15
N GLY A 177 15.17 -5.62 -13.89
CA GLY A 177 16.27 -5.80 -12.94
C GLY A 177 17.29 -6.83 -13.44
N ALA A 178 16.81 -7.96 -13.95
CA ALA A 178 17.67 -8.97 -14.56
C ALA A 178 18.44 -8.44 -15.78
N LEU A 179 17.75 -7.68 -16.65
CA LEU A 179 18.38 -7.09 -17.84
C LEU A 179 19.39 -5.99 -17.50
N LEU A 180 19.11 -5.14 -16.51
CA LEU A 180 19.94 -3.99 -16.17
C LEU A 180 21.08 -4.33 -15.20
N ILE A 181 20.88 -5.32 -14.31
CA ILE A 181 21.82 -5.64 -13.25
C ILE A 181 22.65 -6.89 -13.62
N LEU A 182 22.03 -7.92 -14.22
CA LEU A 182 22.69 -9.20 -14.46
C LEU A 182 23.41 -9.29 -15.80
N ASN A 183 23.03 -8.50 -16.82
CA ASN A 183 23.75 -8.53 -18.13
C ASN A 183 25.10 -7.82 -18.09
N GLU A 184 25.34 -6.89 -17.16
CA GLU A 184 26.67 -6.31 -16.94
C GLU A 184 27.61 -7.26 -16.17
N VAL A 185 27.06 -8.35 -15.60
CA VAL A 185 27.75 -9.31 -14.73
C VAL A 185 28.50 -10.38 -15.52
N THR A 186 28.21 -10.59 -16.80
CA THR A 186 28.85 -11.63 -17.59
C THR A 186 30.29 -11.28 -18.07
N ASP A 187 30.72 -10.01 -17.99
CA ASP A 187 32.00 -9.59 -18.54
C ASP A 187 33.06 -9.15 -17.52
N SER A 188 32.82 -9.17 -16.23
CA SER A 188 33.86 -8.79 -15.26
C SER A 188 33.71 -9.46 -13.90
N MET A 189 34.86 -9.80 -13.28
CA MET A 189 34.98 -10.25 -11.88
C MET A 189 34.49 -9.21 -10.85
N SER A 190 33.83 -8.14 -11.27
CA SER A 190 33.25 -7.05 -10.47
C SER A 190 31.77 -7.24 -10.13
N ALA A 191 31.18 -8.37 -10.49
CA ALA A 191 29.75 -8.69 -10.26
C ALA A 191 29.32 -8.68 -8.79
N ASN A 192 30.26 -8.79 -7.87
CA ASN A 192 30.02 -8.73 -6.42
C ASN A 192 30.45 -7.39 -5.81
N SER A 193 30.63 -6.33 -6.61
CA SER A 193 30.99 -5.03 -6.06
C SER A 193 29.75 -4.22 -5.67
N ALA A 194 29.83 -3.49 -4.56
CA ALA A 194 28.79 -2.56 -4.14
C ALA A 194 28.49 -1.50 -5.22
N GLU A 195 29.40 -1.27 -6.13
CA GLU A 195 29.30 -0.29 -7.23
C GLU A 195 28.26 -0.68 -8.29
N SER A 196 27.93 -1.96 -8.45
CA SER A 196 26.94 -2.44 -9.41
C SER A 196 25.53 -1.85 -9.21
N VAL A 197 25.22 -1.34 -8.01
CA VAL A 197 23.93 -0.71 -7.71
C VAL A 197 23.89 0.78 -8.06
N GLN A 198 25.03 1.42 -8.34
CA GLN A 198 25.09 2.88 -8.54
C GLN A 198 24.28 3.33 -9.76
N LEU A 199 24.53 2.72 -10.91
CA LEU A 199 23.90 3.12 -12.17
C LEU A 199 22.38 2.86 -12.18
N PRO A 200 21.86 1.70 -11.73
CA PRO A 200 20.44 1.47 -11.59
C PRO A 200 19.75 2.49 -10.68
N TYR A 201 20.33 2.81 -9.52
CA TYR A 201 19.73 3.78 -8.59
C TYR A 201 19.78 5.23 -9.09
N LEU A 202 20.81 5.61 -9.83
CA LEU A 202 20.82 6.91 -10.53
C LEU A 202 19.74 6.98 -11.61
N GLY A 203 19.51 5.89 -12.34
CA GLY A 203 18.39 5.79 -13.28
C GLY A 203 17.03 5.92 -12.60
N LEU A 204 16.85 5.25 -11.44
CA LEU A 204 15.63 5.39 -10.63
C LEU A 204 15.45 6.80 -10.08
N MET A 205 16.51 7.43 -9.59
CA MET A 205 16.50 8.83 -9.17
C MET A 205 16.03 9.74 -10.30
N ALA A 206 16.59 9.60 -11.50
CA ALA A 206 16.20 10.40 -12.66
C ALA A 206 14.72 10.18 -13.02
N ALA A 207 14.24 8.93 -13.02
CA ALA A 207 12.84 8.60 -13.29
C ALA A 207 11.90 9.23 -12.24
N LEU A 208 12.25 9.17 -10.95
CA LEU A 208 11.48 9.80 -9.87
C LEU A 208 11.44 11.33 -9.99
N LEU A 209 12.55 11.98 -10.35
CA LEU A 209 12.60 13.43 -10.56
C LEU A 209 11.77 13.85 -11.78
N VAL A 210 11.81 13.07 -12.87
CA VAL A 210 10.94 13.31 -14.04
C VAL A 210 9.48 13.20 -13.66
N LEU A 211 9.09 12.16 -12.90
CA LEU A 211 7.73 12.02 -12.38
C LEU A 211 7.35 13.20 -11.46
N ALA A 212 8.24 13.61 -10.56
CA ALA A 212 8.02 14.76 -9.69
C ALA A 212 7.77 16.04 -10.50
N ALA A 213 8.57 16.29 -11.55
CA ALA A 213 8.38 17.40 -12.45
C ALA A 213 7.04 17.31 -13.20
N ILE A 214 6.70 16.13 -13.75
CA ILE A 214 5.41 15.92 -14.40
C ILE A 214 4.27 16.28 -13.44
N PHE A 215 4.26 15.71 -12.21
CA PHE A 215 3.22 15.97 -11.22
C PHE A 215 3.21 17.42 -10.71
N ALA A 216 4.33 18.12 -10.70
CA ALA A 216 4.40 19.53 -10.32
C ALA A 216 3.69 20.44 -11.34
N PHE A 217 3.79 20.13 -12.65
CA PHE A 217 3.18 20.91 -13.73
C PHE A 217 1.79 20.42 -14.14
N LEU A 218 1.36 19.23 -13.74
CA LEU A 218 0.02 18.72 -14.02
C LEU A 218 -1.04 19.60 -13.35
N LYS A 219 -2.08 19.95 -14.09
CA LYS A 219 -3.26 20.60 -13.53
C LYS A 219 -4.23 19.54 -13.00
N LEU A 220 -3.98 19.07 -11.79
CA LEU A 220 -4.85 18.12 -11.12
C LEU A 220 -6.00 18.86 -10.41
N PRO A 221 -7.19 18.22 -10.30
CA PRO A 221 -8.31 18.80 -9.54
C PRO A 221 -7.87 19.13 -8.12
N HIS A 222 -8.02 20.38 -7.71
CA HIS A 222 -7.79 20.75 -6.32
C HIS A 222 -8.94 20.21 -5.49
N ILE A 223 -8.64 19.24 -4.64
CA ILE A 223 -9.61 18.73 -3.67
C ILE A 223 -9.37 19.55 -2.41
N GLU A 224 -10.17 20.57 -2.23
CA GLU A 224 -10.24 21.26 -0.94
C GLU A 224 -10.74 20.26 0.10
N SER A 225 -9.96 20.05 1.16
CA SER A 225 -10.44 19.42 2.37
C SER A 225 -11.70 20.19 2.76
N ALA A 226 -12.88 19.60 2.60
CA ALA A 226 -14.21 20.20 2.64
C ALA A 226 -14.24 21.59 3.27
N GLU A 227 -14.69 22.61 2.48
CA GLU A 227 -14.73 24.02 2.87
C GLU A 227 -14.93 24.17 4.38
N VAL A 228 -13.96 24.75 5.05
CA VAL A 228 -14.19 25.35 6.36
C VAL A 228 -15.20 26.45 6.07
N VAL A 229 -16.47 26.20 6.37
CA VAL A 229 -17.44 27.29 6.50
C VAL A 229 -16.81 28.25 7.49
N ASP A 230 -16.47 29.45 7.02
CA ASP A 230 -15.76 30.47 7.79
C ASP A 230 -16.42 30.60 9.18
N GLY A 231 -15.67 30.22 10.23
CA GLY A 231 -16.10 30.32 11.62
C GLY A 231 -16.24 29.03 12.42
N GLU A 232 -16.28 27.83 11.80
CA GLU A 232 -16.27 26.57 12.55
C GLU A 232 -14.82 26.17 12.92
N LYS A 233 -14.46 26.41 14.20
CA LYS A 233 -13.24 25.82 14.78
C LYS A 233 -13.32 24.32 14.59
N ILE A 234 -12.30 23.76 13.91
CA ILE A 234 -12.16 22.32 13.71
C ILE A 234 -11.82 21.69 15.06
N GLU A 235 -12.81 21.44 15.88
CA GLU A 235 -12.64 20.68 17.12
C GLU A 235 -12.64 19.20 16.81
N GLY A 236 -11.64 18.48 17.31
CA GLY A 236 -11.52 17.02 17.21
C GLY A 236 -10.27 16.56 16.47
N SER A 237 -10.00 15.29 16.57
CA SER A 237 -8.89 14.57 15.93
C SER A 237 -9.45 13.38 15.16
N ALA A 238 -8.74 12.93 14.12
CA ALA A 238 -9.09 11.72 13.39
C ALA A 238 -9.23 10.48 14.29
N TRP A 239 -8.53 10.44 15.41
CA TRP A 239 -8.63 9.36 16.41
C TRP A 239 -10.01 9.16 17.02
N HIS A 240 -10.92 10.15 16.94
CA HIS A 240 -12.29 10.03 17.44
C HIS A 240 -13.21 9.22 16.52
N TYR A 241 -12.77 8.94 15.28
CA TYR A 241 -13.56 8.17 14.34
C TYR A 241 -13.33 6.67 14.56
N ARG A 242 -14.31 5.99 15.16
CA ARG A 242 -14.24 4.55 15.49
C ARG A 242 -13.83 3.69 14.29
N HIS A 243 -14.45 3.92 13.12
CA HIS A 243 -14.17 3.13 11.91
C HIS A 243 -12.75 3.35 11.39
N LEU A 244 -12.14 4.53 11.61
CA LEU A 244 -10.74 4.77 11.29
C LEU A 244 -9.81 4.00 12.23
N VAL A 245 -10.04 4.07 13.56
CA VAL A 245 -9.19 3.36 14.53
C VAL A 245 -9.26 1.85 14.32
N LEU A 246 -10.47 1.31 14.12
CA LEU A 246 -10.63 -0.11 13.76
C LEU A 246 -10.00 -0.44 12.40
N GLY A 247 -10.05 0.50 11.45
CA GLY A 247 -9.37 0.36 10.16
C GLY A 247 -7.85 0.38 10.28
N ALA A 248 -7.29 1.18 11.17
CA ALA A 248 -5.85 1.17 11.46
C ALA A 248 -5.41 -0.18 12.05
N ILE A 249 -6.17 -0.74 13.01
CA ILE A 249 -5.95 -2.11 13.47
C ILE A 249 -6.10 -3.09 12.30
N GLY A 250 -7.09 -2.90 11.42
CA GLY A 250 -7.29 -3.70 10.21
C GLY A 250 -6.08 -3.69 9.28
N ILE A 251 -5.48 -2.51 9.01
CA ILE A 251 -4.25 -2.40 8.22
C ILE A 251 -3.08 -3.09 8.92
N PHE A 252 -2.93 -2.88 10.25
CA PHE A 252 -1.85 -3.50 11.02
C PHE A 252 -1.88 -5.03 10.94
N VAL A 253 -3.03 -5.63 11.20
CA VAL A 253 -3.15 -7.10 11.16
C VAL A 253 -3.12 -7.63 9.74
N TYR A 254 -3.66 -6.88 8.75
CA TYR A 254 -3.63 -7.29 7.35
C TYR A 254 -2.21 -7.33 6.79
N VAL A 255 -1.49 -6.20 6.88
CA VAL A 255 -0.12 -6.11 6.35
C VAL A 255 0.78 -7.09 7.10
N GLY A 256 0.57 -7.24 8.41
CA GLY A 256 1.24 -8.24 9.20
C GLY A 256 1.01 -9.66 8.69
N ALA A 257 -0.23 -10.05 8.44
CA ALA A 257 -0.58 -11.38 7.95
C ALA A 257 -0.05 -11.62 6.51
N GLU A 258 -0.19 -10.63 5.62
CA GLU A 258 0.29 -10.72 4.23
C GLU A 258 1.80 -10.95 4.18
N VAL A 259 2.56 -10.12 4.90
CA VAL A 259 4.03 -10.23 4.96
C VAL A 259 4.46 -11.52 5.67
N SER A 260 3.78 -11.92 6.74
CA SER A 260 4.04 -13.18 7.43
C SER A 260 3.88 -14.38 6.50
N ILE A 261 2.75 -14.49 5.82
CA ILE A 261 2.52 -15.61 4.88
C ILE A 261 3.61 -15.60 3.80
N GLY A 262 3.87 -14.45 3.17
CA GLY A 262 4.90 -14.34 2.14
C GLY A 262 6.29 -14.77 2.62
N SER A 263 6.68 -14.36 3.83
CA SER A 263 8.00 -14.66 4.41
C SER A 263 8.19 -16.13 4.78
N PHE A 264 7.14 -16.79 5.28
CA PHE A 264 7.22 -18.18 5.70
C PHE A 264 6.86 -19.20 4.61
N LEU A 265 6.38 -18.74 3.45
CA LEU A 265 5.88 -19.60 2.38
C LEU A 265 6.97 -20.54 1.83
N VAL A 266 8.20 -20.05 1.64
CA VAL A 266 9.32 -20.87 1.14
C VAL A 266 9.66 -21.96 2.13
N SER A 267 9.79 -21.64 3.41
CA SER A 267 10.07 -22.61 4.47
C SER A 267 8.96 -23.67 4.60
N PHE A 268 7.70 -23.21 4.50
CA PHE A 268 6.53 -24.11 4.55
C PHE A 268 6.50 -25.10 3.38
N LEU A 269 6.78 -24.62 2.16
CA LEU A 269 6.84 -25.50 0.98
C LEU A 269 8.04 -26.46 0.99
N GLY A 270 9.08 -26.13 1.76
CA GLY A 270 10.24 -26.99 2.00
C GLY A 270 9.97 -28.15 2.96
N GLU A 271 8.91 -28.09 3.79
CA GLU A 271 8.56 -29.18 4.71
C GLU A 271 8.23 -30.46 3.94
N THR A 272 8.78 -31.60 4.40
CA THR A 272 8.63 -32.93 3.75
C THR A 272 7.18 -33.35 3.66
N ASP A 273 6.39 -33.03 4.67
CA ASP A 273 4.95 -33.37 4.76
C ASP A 273 4.05 -32.47 3.90
N ILE A 274 4.61 -31.39 3.31
CA ILE A 274 3.89 -30.47 2.45
C ILE A 274 4.26 -30.70 0.98
N ALA A 275 5.46 -30.28 0.57
CA ALA A 275 5.90 -30.45 -0.82
C ALA A 275 7.36 -30.90 -0.94
N GLY A 276 8.17 -30.78 0.13
CA GLY A 276 9.57 -31.18 0.16
C GLY A 276 10.42 -30.47 -0.90
N LEU A 277 10.06 -29.22 -1.27
CA LEU A 277 10.73 -28.48 -2.34
C LEU A 277 12.03 -27.87 -1.83
N GLU A 278 13.07 -27.90 -2.68
CA GLU A 278 14.25 -27.09 -2.47
C GLU A 278 13.91 -25.60 -2.49
N GLU A 279 14.66 -24.77 -1.76
CA GLU A 279 14.42 -23.33 -1.59
C GLU A 279 14.25 -22.61 -2.93
N THR A 280 15.09 -22.93 -3.93
CA THR A 280 15.02 -22.34 -5.28
C THR A 280 13.75 -22.69 -6.04
N GLN A 281 13.21 -23.90 -5.81
CA GLN A 281 11.94 -24.34 -6.40
C GLN A 281 10.76 -23.73 -5.65
N ALA A 282 10.78 -23.75 -4.32
CA ALA A 282 9.76 -23.13 -3.47
C ALA A 282 9.60 -21.64 -3.75
N ALA A 283 10.71 -20.91 -3.97
CA ALA A 283 10.69 -19.49 -4.32
C ALA A 283 9.91 -19.21 -5.62
N LYS A 284 9.90 -20.13 -6.60
CA LYS A 284 9.09 -19.95 -7.82
C LYS A 284 7.59 -19.97 -7.55
N TYR A 285 7.16 -20.68 -6.52
CA TYR A 285 5.74 -20.76 -6.14
C TYR A 285 5.21 -19.45 -5.51
N LEU A 286 6.09 -18.59 -5.00
CA LEU A 286 5.71 -17.23 -4.57
C LEU A 286 5.05 -16.45 -5.69
N THR A 287 5.40 -16.73 -6.94
CA THR A 287 4.76 -16.12 -8.12
C THR A 287 3.26 -16.39 -8.17
N TYR A 288 2.80 -17.56 -7.72
CA TYR A 288 1.37 -17.87 -7.66
C TYR A 288 0.67 -17.08 -6.55
N TYR A 289 1.30 -16.89 -5.40
CA TYR A 289 0.77 -16.09 -4.31
C TYR A 289 0.64 -14.61 -4.70
N TRP A 290 1.72 -14.00 -5.14
CA TRP A 290 1.73 -12.58 -5.54
C TRP A 290 1.00 -12.32 -6.85
N GLY A 291 1.09 -13.24 -7.81
CA GLY A 291 0.33 -13.20 -9.06
C GLY A 291 -1.17 -13.34 -8.81
N GLY A 292 -1.56 -14.22 -7.88
CA GLY A 292 -2.94 -14.32 -7.40
C GLY A 292 -3.43 -12.99 -6.81
N ALA A 293 -2.60 -12.34 -5.99
CA ALA A 293 -2.93 -11.02 -5.44
C ALA A 293 -3.12 -9.96 -6.54
N MET A 294 -2.29 -9.95 -7.57
CA MET A 294 -2.44 -9.04 -8.71
C MET A 294 -3.77 -9.29 -9.45
N VAL A 295 -4.03 -10.55 -9.82
CA VAL A 295 -5.27 -10.93 -10.52
C VAL A 295 -6.50 -10.60 -9.67
N GLY A 296 -6.47 -10.92 -8.38
CA GLY A 296 -7.53 -10.63 -7.44
C GLY A 296 -7.85 -9.14 -7.30
N ARG A 297 -6.84 -8.27 -7.42
CA ARG A 297 -7.04 -6.79 -7.42
C ARG A 297 -7.84 -6.34 -8.64
N PHE A 298 -7.54 -6.84 -9.84
CA PHE A 298 -8.33 -6.50 -11.03
C PHE A 298 -9.77 -7.00 -10.94
N ILE A 299 -9.97 -8.25 -10.51
CA ILE A 299 -11.31 -8.83 -10.31
C ILE A 299 -12.06 -8.03 -9.23
N GLY A 300 -11.44 -7.80 -8.09
CA GLY A 300 -12.05 -7.11 -6.96
C GLY A 300 -12.41 -5.67 -7.28
N ALA A 301 -11.57 -4.95 -8.04
CA ALA A 301 -11.89 -3.61 -8.51
C ALA A 301 -13.17 -3.59 -9.37
N ALA A 302 -13.34 -4.58 -10.26
CA ALA A 302 -14.55 -4.71 -11.08
C ALA A 302 -15.78 -5.10 -10.22
N VAL A 303 -15.63 -6.03 -9.29
CA VAL A 303 -16.72 -6.50 -8.41
C VAL A 303 -17.23 -5.37 -7.51
N MET A 304 -16.33 -4.58 -6.91
CA MET A 304 -16.69 -3.49 -6.00
C MET A 304 -17.31 -2.26 -6.70
N GLN A 305 -17.46 -2.28 -8.02
CA GLN A 305 -18.30 -1.30 -8.72
C GLN A 305 -19.80 -1.58 -8.51
N LYS A 306 -20.16 -2.82 -8.21
CA LYS A 306 -21.56 -3.28 -8.09
C LYS A 306 -21.90 -3.82 -6.70
N ILE A 307 -20.93 -4.36 -5.99
CA ILE A 307 -21.10 -4.97 -4.67
C ILE A 307 -20.45 -4.07 -3.62
N ASP A 308 -21.11 -3.97 -2.46
CA ASP A 308 -20.61 -3.21 -1.31
C ASP A 308 -19.20 -3.65 -0.90
N ALA A 309 -18.31 -2.67 -0.72
CA ALA A 309 -16.91 -2.91 -0.44
C ALA A 309 -16.67 -3.63 0.89
N GLY A 310 -17.46 -3.33 1.93
CA GLY A 310 -17.37 -4.00 3.24
C GLY A 310 -17.76 -5.47 3.15
N LYS A 311 -18.82 -5.80 2.39
CA LYS A 311 -19.24 -7.19 2.16
C LYS A 311 -18.22 -7.95 1.33
N THR A 312 -17.67 -7.32 0.29
CA THR A 312 -16.61 -7.92 -0.54
C THR A 312 -15.36 -8.20 0.28
N LEU A 313 -14.97 -7.25 1.15
CA LEU A 313 -13.85 -7.43 2.08
C LEU A 313 -14.08 -8.62 3.02
N ALA A 314 -15.25 -8.68 3.65
CA ALA A 314 -15.60 -9.75 4.58
C ALA A 314 -15.61 -11.13 3.90
N PHE A 315 -16.15 -11.22 2.67
CA PHE A 315 -16.13 -12.44 1.88
C PHE A 315 -14.70 -12.91 1.59
N ASN A 316 -13.84 -12.03 1.09
CA ASN A 316 -12.45 -12.36 0.80
C ASN A 316 -11.68 -12.78 2.07
N ALA A 317 -11.87 -12.07 3.18
CA ALA A 317 -11.26 -12.41 4.45
C ALA A 317 -11.74 -13.78 4.97
N LEU A 318 -13.03 -14.09 4.84
CA LEU A 318 -13.59 -15.40 5.22
C LEU A 318 -12.99 -16.52 4.36
N CYS A 319 -12.85 -16.31 3.05
CA CYS A 319 -12.18 -17.28 2.17
C CYS A 319 -10.73 -17.51 2.61
N SER A 320 -9.99 -16.44 2.98
CA SER A 320 -8.62 -16.57 3.51
C SER A 320 -8.58 -17.35 4.82
N VAL A 321 -9.53 -17.11 5.74
CA VAL A 321 -9.65 -17.90 6.99
C VAL A 321 -9.85 -19.39 6.69
N ILE A 322 -10.77 -19.72 5.78
CA ILE A 322 -11.04 -21.11 5.40
C ILE A 322 -9.80 -21.76 4.76
N LEU A 323 -9.13 -21.05 3.83
CA LEU A 323 -7.92 -21.56 3.16
C LEU A 323 -6.78 -21.79 4.15
N ILE A 324 -6.57 -20.88 5.09
CA ILE A 324 -5.53 -21.06 6.12
C ILE A 324 -5.90 -22.21 7.08
N ALA A 325 -7.17 -22.36 7.45
CA ALA A 325 -7.63 -23.50 8.24
C ALA A 325 -7.37 -24.83 7.51
N ILE A 326 -7.63 -24.88 6.19
CA ILE A 326 -7.28 -26.03 5.36
C ILE A 326 -5.76 -26.25 5.36
N THR A 327 -4.96 -25.19 5.23
CA THR A 327 -3.50 -25.28 5.27
C THR A 327 -2.99 -25.88 6.58
N ILE A 328 -3.57 -25.49 7.71
CA ILE A 328 -3.16 -25.98 9.05
C ILE A 328 -3.59 -27.42 9.27
N LEU A 329 -4.77 -27.82 8.77
CA LEU A 329 -5.40 -29.13 9.06
C LEU A 329 -5.11 -30.21 8.00
N SER A 330 -4.49 -29.87 6.87
CA SER A 330 -4.17 -30.80 5.79
C SER A 330 -2.66 -30.89 5.56
N SER A 331 -2.24 -31.77 4.67
CA SER A 331 -0.85 -31.99 4.27
C SER A 331 -0.72 -32.10 2.75
N GLY A 332 0.50 -32.15 2.26
CA GLY A 332 0.79 -32.32 0.85
C GLY A 332 0.27 -31.21 -0.04
N SER A 333 -0.11 -31.56 -1.25
CA SER A 333 -0.56 -30.59 -2.27
C SER A 333 -1.81 -29.79 -1.86
N ILE A 334 -2.67 -30.33 -0.98
CA ILE A 334 -3.86 -29.62 -0.52
C ILE A 334 -3.45 -28.41 0.32
N ALA A 335 -2.57 -28.61 1.31
CA ALA A 335 -2.04 -27.53 2.14
C ALA A 335 -1.27 -26.50 1.32
N MET A 336 -0.44 -26.97 0.38
CA MET A 336 0.33 -26.11 -0.53
C MET A 336 -0.57 -25.18 -1.35
N TRP A 337 -1.55 -25.72 -2.06
CA TRP A 337 -2.42 -24.88 -2.90
C TRP A 337 -3.38 -24.03 -2.10
N ALA A 338 -3.80 -24.49 -0.91
CA ALA A 338 -4.63 -23.68 -0.02
C ALA A 338 -3.92 -22.39 0.39
N ILE A 339 -2.67 -22.44 0.86
CA ILE A 339 -1.93 -21.24 1.26
C ILE A 339 -1.61 -20.32 0.07
N LEU A 340 -1.29 -20.88 -1.11
CA LEU A 340 -1.03 -20.10 -2.31
C LEU A 340 -2.27 -19.33 -2.78
N LEU A 341 -3.45 -19.93 -2.68
CA LEU A 341 -4.72 -19.30 -3.03
C LEU A 341 -5.11 -18.17 -2.09
N VAL A 342 -4.58 -18.11 -0.88
CA VAL A 342 -4.78 -16.95 0.02
C VAL A 342 -4.36 -15.65 -0.67
N GLY A 343 -3.30 -15.68 -1.51
CA GLY A 343 -2.86 -14.52 -2.28
C GLY A 343 -3.97 -13.90 -3.14
N LEU A 344 -4.81 -14.73 -3.76
CA LEU A 344 -5.94 -14.24 -4.56
C LEU A 344 -6.97 -13.49 -3.71
N PHE A 345 -7.28 -14.00 -2.52
CA PHE A 345 -8.33 -13.45 -1.66
C PHE A 345 -7.85 -12.29 -0.78
N ASN A 346 -6.58 -12.24 -0.40
CA ASN A 346 -6.07 -11.10 0.37
C ASN A 346 -5.85 -9.85 -0.48
N SER A 347 -5.90 -9.98 -1.79
CA SER A 347 -5.58 -8.98 -2.80
C SER A 347 -6.21 -7.60 -2.60
N ILE A 348 -7.51 -7.56 -2.28
CA ILE A 348 -8.29 -6.31 -2.15
C ILE A 348 -8.24 -5.70 -0.74
N MET A 349 -7.67 -6.40 0.25
CA MET A 349 -7.88 -6.05 1.66
C MET A 349 -7.28 -4.71 2.01
N PHE A 350 -6.01 -4.45 1.66
CA PHE A 350 -5.38 -3.15 1.93
C PHE A 350 -6.17 -1.97 1.35
N PRO A 351 -6.42 -1.90 0.04
CA PRO A 351 -7.10 -0.74 -0.55
C PRO A 351 -8.53 -0.59 -0.04
N THR A 352 -9.22 -1.70 0.25
CA THR A 352 -10.59 -1.65 0.74
C THR A 352 -10.66 -1.18 2.19
N ILE A 353 -9.83 -1.72 3.09
CA ILE A 353 -9.75 -1.25 4.48
C ILE A 353 -9.38 0.24 4.49
N PHE A 354 -8.38 0.64 3.71
CA PHE A 354 -7.90 2.01 3.64
C PHE A 354 -9.01 2.98 3.20
N SER A 355 -9.74 2.66 2.12
CA SER A 355 -10.81 3.51 1.61
C SER A 355 -12.02 3.57 2.53
N LEU A 356 -12.42 2.44 3.14
CA LEU A 356 -13.51 2.39 4.12
C LEU A 356 -13.18 3.19 5.39
N ALA A 357 -11.93 3.09 5.86
CA ALA A 357 -11.48 3.81 7.04
C ALA A 357 -11.43 5.33 6.84
N LEU A 358 -11.15 5.80 5.63
CA LEU A 358 -11.18 7.24 5.30
C LEU A 358 -12.58 7.77 5.03
N SER A 359 -13.58 6.90 4.89
CA SER A 359 -14.93 7.33 4.54
C SER A 359 -15.52 8.28 5.61
N GLY A 360 -15.99 9.44 5.17
CA GLY A 360 -16.66 10.39 6.07
C GLY A 360 -15.77 11.23 6.99
N LEU A 361 -14.43 11.13 6.87
CA LEU A 361 -13.50 11.90 7.70
C LEU A 361 -13.41 13.39 7.31
N LYS A 362 -13.90 13.76 6.13
CA LYS A 362 -13.90 15.15 5.63
C LYS A 362 -12.49 15.77 5.76
N LYS A 363 -12.36 16.83 6.56
CA LYS A 363 -11.12 17.57 6.83
C LYS A 363 -10.02 16.75 7.53
N HIS A 364 -10.37 15.68 8.24
CA HIS A 364 -9.39 14.79 8.90
C HIS A 364 -8.85 13.67 7.99
N THR A 365 -9.17 13.69 6.69
CA THR A 365 -8.76 12.63 5.74
C THR A 365 -7.24 12.49 5.66
N SER A 366 -6.49 13.58 5.60
CA SER A 366 -5.02 13.54 5.55
C SER A 366 -4.41 12.99 6.85
N GLN A 367 -4.94 13.41 8.01
CA GLN A 367 -4.54 12.86 9.30
C GLN A 367 -4.89 11.37 9.39
N GLY A 368 -6.09 10.97 8.94
CA GLY A 368 -6.52 9.58 8.87
C GLY A 368 -5.61 8.72 7.99
N ALA A 369 -5.20 9.23 6.84
CA ALA A 369 -4.25 8.55 5.96
C ALA A 369 -2.89 8.35 6.64
N GLY A 370 -2.39 9.33 7.39
CA GLY A 370 -1.18 9.20 8.21
C GLY A 370 -1.31 8.08 9.25
N ILE A 371 -2.46 8.00 9.95
CA ILE A 371 -2.73 6.94 10.94
C ILE A 371 -2.78 5.55 10.29
N LEU A 372 -3.41 5.43 9.11
CA LEU A 372 -3.46 4.15 8.39
C LEU A 372 -2.08 3.73 7.88
N CYS A 373 -1.29 4.67 7.37
CA CYS A 373 0.08 4.36 6.93
C CYS A 373 1.01 4.00 8.10
N LEU A 374 0.84 4.62 9.28
CA LEU A 374 1.57 4.22 10.49
C LEU A 374 1.28 2.76 10.85
N ALA A 375 0.04 2.31 10.68
CA ALA A 375 -0.37 0.94 10.98
C ALA A 375 0.30 -0.12 10.08
N ILE A 376 0.91 0.27 8.95
CA ILE A 376 1.69 -0.62 8.07
C ILE A 376 2.87 -1.28 8.82
N VAL A 377 3.31 -0.71 9.94
CA VAL A 377 4.33 -1.31 10.81
C VAL A 377 3.97 -2.71 11.30
N GLY A 378 2.72 -3.13 11.20
CA GLY A 378 2.28 -4.51 11.42
C GLY A 378 3.09 -5.54 10.61
N GLY A 379 3.55 -5.16 9.40
CA GLY A 379 4.44 -5.94 8.54
C GLY A 379 5.83 -6.20 9.12
N ALA A 380 6.27 -5.44 10.13
CA ALA A 380 7.49 -5.74 10.88
C ALA A 380 7.21 -6.61 12.13
N ILE A 381 6.07 -6.44 12.76
CA ILE A 381 5.79 -7.03 14.09
C ILE A 381 5.20 -8.43 13.98
N ILE A 382 4.18 -8.62 13.14
CA ILE A 382 3.47 -9.91 13.04
C ILE A 382 4.38 -11.05 12.51
N PRO A 383 5.25 -10.85 11.49
CA PRO A 383 6.17 -11.90 11.05
C PRO A 383 7.14 -12.35 12.14
N VAL A 384 7.61 -11.44 12.99
CA VAL A 384 8.47 -11.78 14.13
C VAL A 384 7.71 -12.65 15.13
N LEU A 385 6.46 -12.29 15.46
CA LEU A 385 5.61 -13.10 16.33
C LEU A 385 5.31 -14.48 15.73
N GLN A 386 5.08 -14.53 14.42
CA GLN A 386 4.89 -15.81 13.73
C GLN A 386 6.17 -16.65 13.76
N GLY A 387 7.35 -16.05 13.62
CA GLY A 387 8.63 -16.74 13.73
C GLY A 387 8.83 -17.37 15.10
N LEU A 388 8.59 -16.63 16.18
CA LEU A 388 8.64 -17.16 17.55
C LEU A 388 7.66 -18.32 17.78
N LEU A 389 6.48 -18.23 17.14
CA LEU A 389 5.49 -19.29 17.21
C LEU A 389 5.92 -20.50 16.38
N ALA A 390 6.51 -20.31 15.21
CA ALA A 390 7.04 -21.37 14.35
C ALA A 390 8.18 -22.15 15.05
N ASP A 391 9.07 -21.44 15.75
CA ASP A 391 10.15 -22.05 16.52
C ASP A 391 9.61 -22.88 17.71
N SER A 392 8.46 -22.49 18.27
CA SER A 392 7.88 -23.18 19.45
C SER A 392 6.99 -24.37 19.11
N ILE A 393 6.31 -24.36 17.97
CA ILE A 393 5.37 -25.42 17.58
C ILE A 393 5.70 -26.05 16.22
N SER A 394 5.53 -25.31 15.11
CA SER A 394 5.97 -25.64 13.74
C SER A 394 5.60 -24.48 12.80
N VAL A 395 6.22 -24.44 11.63
CA VAL A 395 5.90 -23.44 10.59
C VAL A 395 4.43 -23.55 10.16
N GLN A 396 3.91 -24.77 9.97
CA GLN A 396 2.52 -25.00 9.56
C GLN A 396 1.52 -24.48 10.62
N PHE A 397 1.68 -24.84 11.88
CA PHE A 397 0.77 -24.38 12.95
C PHE A 397 0.93 -22.91 13.27
N ALA A 398 2.06 -22.28 12.97
CA ALA A 398 2.26 -20.85 13.15
C ALA A 398 1.33 -19.98 12.27
N PHE A 399 0.77 -20.52 11.19
CA PHE A 399 -0.26 -19.84 10.38
C PHE A 399 -1.57 -19.57 11.14
N ILE A 400 -1.72 -20.08 12.37
CA ILE A 400 -2.84 -19.69 13.24
C ILE A 400 -2.84 -18.18 13.54
N LEU A 401 -1.69 -17.53 13.56
CA LEU A 401 -1.60 -16.09 13.79
C LEU A 401 -2.21 -15.26 12.64
N PRO A 402 -1.83 -15.46 11.36
CA PRO A 402 -2.55 -14.88 10.22
C PRO A 402 -4.04 -15.22 10.19
N LEU A 403 -4.44 -16.41 10.59
CA LEU A 403 -5.86 -16.80 10.66
C LEU A 403 -6.65 -15.85 11.55
N PHE A 404 -6.17 -15.58 12.77
CA PHE A 404 -6.81 -14.62 13.68
C PHE A 404 -6.82 -13.18 13.10
N CYS A 405 -5.77 -12.80 12.40
CA CYS A 405 -5.72 -11.52 11.70
C CYS A 405 -6.87 -11.40 10.68
N TYR A 406 -7.09 -12.42 9.87
CA TYR A 406 -8.18 -12.40 8.87
C TYR A 406 -9.58 -12.48 9.51
N ILE A 407 -9.75 -13.18 10.64
CA ILE A 407 -11.01 -13.13 11.40
C ILE A 407 -11.34 -11.70 11.83
N TYR A 408 -10.33 -10.93 12.29
CA TYR A 408 -10.54 -9.51 12.58
C TYR A 408 -10.98 -8.73 11.34
N ILE A 409 -10.44 -9.02 10.16
CA ILE A 409 -10.81 -8.33 8.92
C ILE A 409 -12.24 -8.66 8.51
N VAL A 410 -12.72 -9.90 8.74
CA VAL A 410 -14.16 -10.25 8.56
C VAL A 410 -15.03 -9.35 9.43
N PHE A 411 -14.71 -9.22 10.71
CA PHE A 411 -15.41 -8.31 11.63
C PHE A 411 -15.38 -6.87 11.13
N TYR A 412 -14.21 -6.37 10.70
CA TYR A 412 -14.06 -5.02 10.19
C TYR A 412 -14.96 -4.77 8.97
N GLY A 413 -14.96 -5.68 7.99
CA GLY A 413 -15.78 -5.59 6.79
C GLY A 413 -17.28 -5.53 7.08
N LEU A 414 -17.77 -6.34 8.03
CA LEU A 414 -19.20 -6.44 8.35
C LEU A 414 -19.69 -5.32 9.27
N ASN A 415 -18.90 -4.93 10.28
CA ASN A 415 -19.32 -4.05 11.35
C ASN A 415 -18.36 -2.89 11.63
N GLY A 416 -17.04 -3.13 11.63
CA GLY A 416 -16.03 -2.17 12.05
C GLY A 416 -15.92 -0.95 11.12
N SER A 417 -16.18 -1.13 9.84
CA SER A 417 -16.10 -0.10 8.80
C SER A 417 -17.30 0.85 8.75
N LYS A 418 -18.38 0.55 9.48
CA LYS A 418 -19.58 1.40 9.46
C LYS A 418 -19.31 2.76 10.09
N VAL A 419 -19.59 3.81 9.32
CA VAL A 419 -19.50 5.19 9.80
C VAL A 419 -20.63 5.43 10.79
N VAL A 420 -20.28 5.63 12.06
CA VAL A 420 -21.24 6.03 13.08
C VAL A 420 -21.38 7.55 12.99
N THR A 421 -22.47 8.02 12.39
CA THR A 421 -22.88 9.43 12.51
C THR A 421 -23.32 9.65 13.96
N LYS A 422 -22.59 10.48 14.72
CA LYS A 422 -23.13 11.00 15.97
C LYS A 422 -24.34 11.84 15.59
N THR A 423 -25.54 11.33 15.86
CA THR A 423 -26.81 12.11 15.90
C THR A 423 -26.73 13.18 16.96
#